data_9a33ed9b976273efd784829f812d6e30
#
_entry.id   9a33ed9b976273efd784829f812d6e30
#
_cell.length_a   1.000
_cell.length_b   1.000
_cell.length_c   1.000
_cell.angle_alpha   90.00
_cell.angle_beta   90.00
_cell.angle_gamma   90.00
#
_symmetry.space_group_name_H-M   'P 1'
#
loop_
_entity.id
_entity.type
_entity.pdbx_description
1 polymer ?
#
loop_
_entity_poly.entity_id
_entity_poly.type
_entity_poly.pdbx_seq_one_letter_code
_entity_poly.pdbx_strand_id
1 'polypeptide(L)'
;MTIFEPKLRIMKKGFYILLLTVLFINCSDGDLSQEVISFDSVSTQSCSNNGIIYKIKEQEALLIQIPTSAFTNEPTAVDSPTIIDINSTNRVVYRFYNGAISSSMFCETIPPSSPTVNDEWIATAGKIYITTTAIKTTNTATGQTSITGYNHNIVFKNITFAKQNGTQVYETF
;
A
#
# COMPACT_ATOMS: atom_id res chain seq x y z
N MET A 1 34.18 70.66 -5.16
CA MET A 1 35.19 69.65 -5.23
C MET A 1 34.69 68.44 -4.48
N THR A 2 34.42 67.40 -5.15
CA THR A 2 33.67 66.18 -4.98
C THR A 2 34.03 65.31 -3.78
N ILE A 3 33.09 65.06 -2.88
CA ILE A 3 33.12 63.94 -1.93
C ILE A 3 31.71 63.34 -1.87
N PHE A 4 31.30 62.51 -2.85
CA PHE A 4 30.02 61.84 -2.82
C PHE A 4 30.02 60.43 -3.44
N GLU A 5 31.17 59.74 -3.50
CA GLU A 5 31.28 58.44 -4.18
C GLU A 5 31.25 57.16 -3.27
N PRO A 6 31.54 57.18 -1.95
CA PRO A 6 31.60 55.90 -1.23
C PRO A 6 30.25 55.33 -0.81
N LYS A 7 29.21 56.14 -0.61
CA LYS A 7 27.91 55.66 -0.13
C LYS A 7 27.13 54.81 -1.16
N LEU A 8 27.24 55.12 -2.43
CA LEU A 8 26.53 54.45 -3.49
C LEU A 8 27.07 53.01 -3.76
N ARG A 9 28.39 52.79 -3.57
CA ARG A 9 29.01 51.47 -3.69
C ARG A 9 28.62 50.52 -2.55
N ILE A 10 28.47 51.02 -1.34
CA ILE A 10 28.08 50.22 -0.18
C ILE A 10 26.59 49.83 -0.29
N MET A 11 25.73 50.73 -0.76
CA MET A 11 24.30 50.43 -1.00
C MET A 11 24.12 49.34 -2.09
N LYS A 12 24.90 49.38 -3.19
CA LYS A 12 24.86 48.37 -4.23
C LYS A 12 25.30 46.98 -3.71
N LYS A 13 26.36 46.90 -2.90
CA LYS A 13 26.81 45.66 -2.27
C LYS A 13 25.80 45.11 -1.27
N GLY A 14 25.17 45.98 -0.45
CA GLY A 14 24.10 45.59 0.47
C GLY A 14 22.86 45.04 -0.25
N PHE A 15 22.49 45.62 -1.39
CA PHE A 15 21.38 45.16 -2.20
C PHE A 15 21.62 43.80 -2.84
N TYR A 16 22.84 43.52 -3.31
CA TYR A 16 23.17 42.18 -3.83
C TYR A 16 23.23 41.11 -2.74
N ILE A 17 23.65 41.44 -1.53
CA ILE A 17 23.65 40.51 -0.40
C ILE A 17 22.19 40.21 0.02
N LEU A 18 21.33 41.21 0.07
CA LEU A 18 19.91 41.06 0.37
C LEU A 18 19.20 40.23 -0.72
N LEU A 19 19.51 40.44 -2.00
CA LEU A 19 18.96 39.68 -3.10
C LEU A 19 19.40 38.22 -3.07
N LEU A 20 20.65 37.95 -2.65
CA LEU A 20 21.20 36.60 -2.56
C LEU A 20 20.55 35.79 -1.41
N THR A 21 20.21 36.43 -0.29
CA THR A 21 19.55 35.77 0.85
C THR A 21 18.11 35.38 0.55
N VAL A 22 17.40 36.08 -0.33
CA VAL A 22 16.02 35.74 -0.74
C VAL A 22 15.98 34.47 -1.60
N LEU A 23 17.06 34.10 -2.27
CA LEU A 23 17.13 32.89 -3.11
C LEU A 23 17.24 31.57 -2.31
N PHE A 24 17.49 31.65 -1.00
CA PHE A 24 17.64 30.44 -0.14
C PHE A 24 16.39 30.12 0.68
N ILE A 25 15.28 30.87 0.56
CA ILE A 25 14.08 30.67 1.38
C ILE A 25 13.06 29.72 0.74
N ASN A 26 13.35 29.16 -0.44
CA ASN A 26 12.45 28.26 -1.16
C ASN A 26 12.86 26.79 -1.09
N CYS A 27 13.48 26.34 -0.01
CA CYS A 27 13.40 24.92 0.37
C CYS A 27 12.26 24.77 1.39
N SER A 28 11.05 24.67 0.92
CA SER A 28 10.04 23.94 1.64
C SER A 28 10.47 22.47 1.53
N ASP A 29 11.14 21.96 2.55
CA ASP A 29 11.24 20.53 2.77
C ASP A 29 9.81 20.04 2.89
N GLY A 30 9.26 19.55 1.78
CA GLY A 30 7.99 18.84 1.81
C GLY A 30 8.20 17.71 2.80
N ASP A 31 7.43 17.70 3.87
CA ASP A 31 7.43 16.64 4.86
C ASP A 31 7.08 15.34 4.11
N LEU A 32 8.11 14.55 3.78
CA LEU A 32 8.00 13.25 3.16
C LEU A 32 7.57 12.24 4.23
N SER A 33 6.47 12.52 4.93
CA SER A 33 5.87 11.54 5.81
C SER A 33 5.29 10.42 4.97
N GLN A 34 6.00 9.29 4.93
CA GLN A 34 5.46 8.07 4.38
C GLN A 34 4.37 7.57 5.34
N GLU A 35 3.14 7.56 4.90
CA GLU A 35 2.05 6.97 5.65
C GLU A 35 2.26 5.46 5.77
N VAL A 36 2.25 4.95 6.99
CA VAL A 36 2.48 3.53 7.26
C VAL A 36 1.17 2.77 7.15
N ILE A 37 1.07 1.89 6.15
CA ILE A 37 0.00 0.90 6.07
C ILE A 37 0.48 -0.34 6.85
N SER A 38 -0.18 -0.69 7.96
CA SER A 38 0.15 -1.88 8.75
C SER A 38 -1.09 -2.65 9.16
N PHE A 39 -1.16 -3.90 8.70
CA PHE A 39 -2.20 -4.88 9.01
C PHE A 39 -1.63 -6.14 9.66
N ASP A 40 -0.46 -6.07 10.29
CA ASP A 40 0.28 -7.23 10.82
C ASP A 40 -0.49 -8.04 11.86
N SER A 41 -1.27 -7.36 12.71
CA SER A 41 -2.06 -8.00 13.78
C SER A 41 -3.46 -8.44 13.33
N VAL A 42 -3.79 -8.29 12.04
CA VAL A 42 -5.14 -8.51 11.52
C VAL A 42 -5.18 -9.77 10.65
N SER A 43 -6.12 -10.67 10.94
CA SER A 43 -6.33 -11.87 10.14
C SER A 43 -6.88 -11.55 8.75
N THR A 44 -6.38 -12.27 7.75
CA THR A 44 -6.90 -12.20 6.38
C THR A 44 -8.25 -12.91 6.31
N GLN A 45 -9.20 -12.31 5.60
CA GLN A 45 -10.53 -12.82 5.34
C GLN A 45 -10.81 -12.79 3.83
N SER A 46 -11.86 -13.50 3.39
CA SER A 46 -12.30 -13.49 2.00
C SER A 46 -13.81 -13.52 1.87
N CYS A 47 -14.32 -12.92 0.81
CA CYS A 47 -15.72 -13.00 0.44
C CYS A 47 -15.96 -14.25 -0.43
N SER A 48 -16.97 -15.05 -0.08
CA SER A 48 -17.31 -16.26 -0.84
C SER A 48 -17.95 -16.00 -2.20
N ASN A 49 -18.58 -14.82 -2.36
CA ASN A 49 -19.41 -14.48 -3.53
C ASN A 49 -18.64 -13.75 -4.65
N ASN A 50 -17.59 -13.00 -4.33
CA ASN A 50 -16.86 -12.17 -5.30
C ASN A 50 -15.33 -12.35 -5.29
N GLY A 51 -14.82 -13.25 -4.41
CA GLY A 51 -13.39 -13.60 -4.34
C GLY A 51 -12.48 -12.47 -3.83
N ILE A 52 -13.04 -11.41 -3.26
CA ILE A 52 -12.24 -10.35 -2.64
C ILE A 52 -11.58 -10.90 -1.37
N ILE A 53 -10.27 -10.75 -1.28
CA ILE A 53 -9.48 -11.00 -0.06
C ILE A 53 -9.26 -9.67 0.63
N TYR A 54 -9.42 -9.62 1.94
CA TYR A 54 -9.34 -8.36 2.67
C TYR A 54 -8.81 -8.52 4.09
N LYS A 55 -8.29 -7.42 4.61
CA LYS A 55 -8.01 -7.18 6.03
C LYS A 55 -8.74 -5.92 6.46
N ILE A 56 -9.34 -5.93 7.65
CA ILE A 56 -10.01 -4.78 8.26
C ILE A 56 -9.29 -4.44 9.56
N LYS A 57 -8.96 -3.17 9.74
CA LYS A 57 -8.42 -2.63 10.98
C LYS A 57 -9.17 -1.35 11.31
N GLU A 58 -10.17 -1.45 12.21
CA GLU A 58 -11.01 -0.32 12.62
C GLU A 58 -11.74 0.36 11.44
N GLN A 59 -11.20 1.46 10.96
CA GLN A 59 -11.71 2.26 9.84
C GLN A 59 -10.93 2.03 8.53
N GLU A 60 -9.94 1.14 8.56
CA GLU A 60 -9.05 0.88 7.44
C GLU A 60 -9.34 -0.49 6.82
N ALA A 61 -9.25 -0.56 5.50
CA ALA A 61 -9.32 -1.82 4.77
C ALA A 61 -8.22 -1.92 3.71
N LEU A 62 -7.60 -3.09 3.65
CA LEU A 62 -6.77 -3.51 2.52
C LEU A 62 -7.53 -4.57 1.75
N LEU A 63 -7.75 -4.33 0.47
CA LEU A 63 -8.54 -5.16 -0.43
C LEU A 63 -7.66 -5.69 -1.56
N ILE A 64 -7.78 -6.99 -1.84
CA ILE A 64 -7.08 -7.66 -2.93
C ILE A 64 -8.12 -8.36 -3.80
N GLN A 65 -8.08 -8.11 -5.09
CA GLN A 65 -8.90 -8.78 -6.08
C GLN A 65 -7.98 -9.34 -7.17
N ILE A 66 -7.81 -10.66 -7.18
CA ILE A 66 -7.01 -11.41 -8.15
C ILE A 66 -7.77 -12.68 -8.54
N PRO A 67 -7.49 -13.27 -9.71
CA PRO A 67 -8.13 -14.51 -10.14
C PRO A 67 -7.90 -15.65 -9.14
N THR A 68 -8.91 -16.45 -8.87
CA THR A 68 -8.81 -17.63 -8.00
C THR A 68 -7.81 -18.67 -8.51
N SER A 69 -7.53 -18.69 -9.81
CA SER A 69 -6.50 -19.54 -10.43
C SER A 69 -5.06 -19.20 -9.97
N ALA A 70 -4.87 -18.05 -9.33
CA ALA A 70 -3.59 -17.69 -8.71
C ALA A 70 -3.28 -18.49 -7.45
N PHE A 71 -4.32 -19.08 -6.83
CA PHE A 71 -4.21 -19.90 -5.62
C PHE A 71 -4.24 -21.39 -5.99
N THR A 72 -3.09 -21.91 -6.38
CA THR A 72 -2.98 -23.33 -6.73
C THR A 72 -2.98 -24.19 -5.47
N ASN A 73 -3.65 -25.36 -5.53
CA ASN A 73 -3.61 -26.38 -4.48
C ASN A 73 -2.36 -27.26 -4.62
N GLU A 74 -1.23 -26.62 -4.86
CA GLU A 74 0.08 -27.26 -4.97
C GLU A 74 1.12 -26.39 -4.27
N PRO A 75 2.01 -26.95 -3.44
CA PRO A 75 3.09 -26.18 -2.84
C PRO A 75 3.97 -25.56 -3.90
N THR A 76 4.29 -24.29 -3.76
CA THR A 76 5.29 -23.65 -4.61
C THR A 76 6.67 -24.17 -4.31
N ALA A 77 7.52 -24.31 -5.33
CA ALA A 77 8.91 -24.68 -5.12
C ALA A 77 9.64 -23.59 -4.32
N VAL A 78 10.73 -23.98 -3.65
CA VAL A 78 11.56 -23.04 -2.89
C VAL A 78 12.03 -21.92 -3.84
N ASP A 79 11.92 -20.69 -3.38
CA ASP A 79 12.30 -19.47 -4.12
C ASP A 79 11.59 -19.25 -5.47
N SER A 80 10.46 -19.94 -5.70
CA SER A 80 9.69 -19.87 -6.94
C SER A 80 8.21 -19.55 -6.68
N PRO A 81 7.89 -18.38 -6.10
CA PRO A 81 6.51 -17.96 -5.84
C PRO A 81 5.76 -17.72 -7.16
N THR A 82 4.44 -17.84 -7.13
CA THR A 82 3.60 -17.32 -8.21
C THR A 82 3.67 -15.80 -8.18
N ILE A 83 4.01 -15.18 -9.31
CA ILE A 83 4.17 -13.72 -9.44
C ILE A 83 3.09 -13.17 -10.36
N ILE A 84 2.36 -12.15 -9.88
CA ILE A 84 1.27 -11.50 -10.59
C ILE A 84 1.55 -10.00 -10.65
N ASP A 85 1.45 -9.42 -11.84
CA ASP A 85 1.55 -7.97 -12.00
C ASP A 85 0.25 -7.27 -11.59
N ILE A 86 0.38 -6.18 -10.84
CA ILE A 86 -0.74 -5.30 -10.49
C ILE A 86 -1.18 -4.55 -11.76
N ASN A 87 -2.47 -4.60 -12.05
CA ASN A 87 -3.09 -3.98 -13.22
C ASN A 87 -4.60 -3.76 -12.98
N SER A 88 -5.37 -3.46 -14.01
CA SER A 88 -6.82 -3.24 -13.90
C SER A 88 -7.62 -4.48 -13.46
N THR A 89 -7.08 -5.70 -13.67
CA THR A 89 -7.72 -6.97 -13.27
C THR A 89 -7.20 -7.45 -11.92
N ASN A 90 -5.89 -7.32 -11.69
CA ASN A 90 -5.23 -7.71 -10.45
C ASN A 90 -5.08 -6.47 -9.56
N ARG A 91 -6.04 -6.24 -8.71
CA ARG A 91 -6.18 -4.97 -7.98
C ARG A 91 -5.78 -5.13 -6.51
N VAL A 92 -5.10 -4.10 -6.01
CA VAL A 92 -4.85 -3.88 -4.58
C VAL A 92 -5.34 -2.47 -4.26
N VAL A 93 -6.19 -2.35 -3.24
CA VAL A 93 -6.80 -1.08 -2.85
C VAL A 93 -6.72 -0.95 -1.34
N TYR A 94 -6.23 0.19 -0.87
CA TYR A 94 -6.34 0.61 0.51
C TYR A 94 -7.47 1.65 0.62
N ARG A 95 -8.30 1.53 1.66
CA ARG A 95 -9.38 2.47 1.95
C ARG A 95 -9.38 2.88 3.41
N PHE A 96 -9.62 4.15 3.62
CA PHE A 96 -9.91 4.73 4.92
C PHE A 96 -11.35 5.25 4.93
N TYR A 97 -12.11 4.90 5.97
CA TYR A 97 -13.52 5.22 6.11
C TYR A 97 -13.77 6.21 7.25
N ASN A 98 -14.92 6.89 7.23
CA ASN A 98 -15.33 7.82 8.27
C ASN A 98 -15.91 7.15 9.52
N GLY A 99 -15.92 5.83 9.61
CA GLY A 99 -16.39 5.05 10.74
C GLY A 99 -15.94 3.60 10.67
N ALA A 100 -16.16 2.85 11.74
CA ALA A 100 -15.82 1.43 11.82
C ALA A 100 -16.55 0.62 10.73
N ILE A 101 -15.82 -0.29 10.09
CA ILE A 101 -16.29 -1.09 8.96
C ILE A 101 -16.36 -2.58 9.31
N SER A 102 -17.14 -3.31 8.52
CA SER A 102 -17.25 -4.76 8.57
C SER A 102 -17.17 -5.37 7.18
N SER A 103 -17.16 -6.70 7.09
CA SER A 103 -17.14 -7.45 5.83
C SER A 103 -18.28 -7.11 4.88
N SER A 104 -19.42 -6.67 5.39
CA SER A 104 -20.58 -6.28 4.58
C SER A 104 -20.27 -5.17 3.56
N MET A 105 -19.27 -4.30 3.87
CA MET A 105 -18.81 -3.25 2.94
C MET A 105 -18.23 -3.79 1.63
N PHE A 106 -17.79 -5.06 1.60
CA PHE A 106 -17.11 -5.66 0.44
C PHE A 106 -17.82 -6.92 -0.07
N CYS A 107 -18.47 -7.66 0.83
CA CYS A 107 -19.02 -8.98 0.53
C CYS A 107 -20.50 -8.96 0.17
N GLU A 108 -21.24 -7.93 0.52
CA GLU A 108 -22.64 -7.82 0.15
C GLU A 108 -22.81 -7.41 -1.31
N THR A 109 -23.84 -7.94 -1.98
CA THR A 109 -24.17 -7.53 -3.37
C THR A 109 -24.54 -6.06 -3.45
N ILE A 110 -25.17 -5.53 -2.39
CA ILE A 110 -25.46 -4.11 -2.20
C ILE A 110 -24.78 -3.69 -0.90
N PRO A 111 -23.61 -3.06 -0.95
CA PRO A 111 -22.93 -2.59 0.23
C PRO A 111 -23.77 -1.57 1.02
N PRO A 112 -23.60 -1.51 2.36
CA PRO A 112 -24.21 -0.45 3.16
C PRO A 112 -23.79 0.94 2.68
N SER A 113 -24.69 1.92 2.78
CA SER A 113 -24.41 3.31 2.40
C SER A 113 -23.52 4.06 3.40
N SER A 114 -23.31 3.49 4.58
CA SER A 114 -22.47 4.03 5.65
C SER A 114 -21.73 2.89 6.34
N PRO A 115 -20.46 3.11 6.77
CA PRO A 115 -19.66 4.33 6.64
C PRO A 115 -19.21 4.61 5.19
N THR A 116 -18.88 5.88 4.89
CA THR A 116 -18.40 6.29 3.59
C THR A 116 -16.87 6.30 3.51
N VAL A 117 -16.33 6.11 2.32
CA VAL A 117 -14.89 6.19 2.06
C VAL A 117 -14.44 7.66 2.14
N ASN A 118 -13.48 7.95 3.00
CA ASN A 118 -12.83 9.25 3.12
C ASN A 118 -11.60 9.37 2.22
N ASP A 119 -10.84 8.28 2.09
CA ASP A 119 -9.65 8.24 1.25
C ASP A 119 -9.52 6.85 0.60
N GLU A 120 -9.11 6.81 -0.66
CA GLU A 120 -8.89 5.59 -1.40
C GLU A 120 -7.56 5.66 -2.17
N TRP A 121 -6.73 4.67 -1.98
CA TRP A 121 -5.47 4.51 -2.69
C TRP A 121 -5.53 3.25 -3.53
N ILE A 122 -5.37 3.41 -4.83
CA ILE A 122 -5.40 2.31 -5.79
C ILE A 122 -3.97 2.01 -6.22
N ALA A 123 -3.58 0.74 -6.11
CA ALA A 123 -2.29 0.31 -6.63
C ALA A 123 -2.28 0.37 -8.16
N THR A 124 -1.32 1.10 -8.72
CA THR A 124 -1.14 1.32 -10.16
C THR A 124 0.02 0.54 -10.75
N ALA A 125 0.95 0.09 -9.89
CA ALA A 125 2.10 -0.72 -10.28
C ALA A 125 2.56 -1.60 -9.11
N GLY A 126 3.41 -2.57 -9.42
CA GLY A 126 4.00 -3.50 -8.45
C GLY A 126 3.69 -4.95 -8.77
N LYS A 127 4.11 -5.84 -7.88
CA LYS A 127 3.95 -7.30 -8.03
C LYS A 127 3.40 -7.92 -6.76
N ILE A 128 2.53 -8.90 -6.96
CA ILE A 128 1.98 -9.76 -5.91
C ILE A 128 2.73 -11.09 -5.98
N TYR A 129 3.35 -11.48 -4.88
CA TYR A 129 4.05 -12.75 -4.73
C TYR A 129 3.23 -13.67 -3.86
N ILE A 130 2.88 -14.86 -4.37
CA ILE A 130 2.08 -15.85 -3.66
C ILE A 130 2.93 -17.11 -3.46
N THR A 131 3.13 -17.49 -2.20
CA THR A 131 3.78 -18.74 -1.82
C THR A 131 2.76 -19.66 -1.20
N THR A 132 2.61 -20.87 -1.75
CA THR A 132 1.68 -21.90 -1.27
C THR A 132 2.42 -22.97 -0.50
N THR A 133 1.93 -23.31 0.69
CA THR A 133 2.44 -24.42 1.52
C THR A 133 1.33 -25.38 1.88
N ALA A 134 1.61 -26.70 1.85
CA ALA A 134 0.63 -27.71 2.22
C ALA A 134 0.46 -27.78 3.74
N ILE A 135 -0.78 -27.81 4.20
CA ILE A 135 -1.14 -28.15 5.58
C ILE A 135 -1.24 -29.68 5.65
N LYS A 136 -0.44 -30.29 6.53
CA LYS A 136 -0.37 -31.74 6.69
C LYS A 136 -0.88 -32.13 8.07
N THR A 137 -1.65 -33.21 8.12
CA THR A 137 -2.11 -33.85 9.37
C THR A 137 -1.63 -35.30 9.41
N THR A 138 -1.05 -35.70 10.53
CA THR A 138 -0.61 -37.08 10.77
C THR A 138 -1.63 -37.81 11.65
N ASN A 139 -2.14 -38.93 11.17
CA ASN A 139 -2.99 -39.82 11.97
C ASN A 139 -2.12 -40.45 13.05
N THR A 140 -2.41 -40.18 14.33
CA THR A 140 -1.62 -40.67 15.48
C THR A 140 -1.70 -42.18 15.65
N ALA A 141 -2.75 -42.84 15.18
CA ALA A 141 -2.93 -44.29 15.31
C ALA A 141 -2.18 -45.08 14.22
N THR A 142 -2.06 -44.51 13.01
CA THR A 142 -1.46 -45.21 11.86
C THR A 142 -0.11 -44.64 11.44
N GLY A 143 0.27 -43.46 11.92
CA GLY A 143 1.46 -42.72 11.49
C GLY A 143 1.36 -42.11 10.08
N GLN A 144 0.21 -42.31 9.39
CA GLN A 144 0.02 -41.82 8.02
C GLN A 144 -0.19 -40.32 7.99
N THR A 145 0.55 -39.62 7.12
CA THR A 145 0.42 -38.17 6.89
C THR A 145 -0.39 -37.89 5.62
N SER A 146 -1.37 -37.03 5.70
CA SER A 146 -2.19 -36.56 4.58
C SER A 146 -2.20 -35.03 4.48
N ILE A 147 -2.39 -34.48 3.27
CA ILE A 147 -2.60 -33.05 3.05
C ILE A 147 -4.07 -32.77 3.32
N THR A 148 -4.33 -31.81 4.20
CA THR A 148 -5.68 -31.40 4.61
C THR A 148 -6.07 -30.02 4.12
N GLY A 149 -5.13 -29.26 3.53
CA GLY A 149 -5.36 -27.92 3.00
C GLY A 149 -4.08 -27.25 2.53
N TYR A 150 -4.20 -25.97 2.20
CA TYR A 150 -3.08 -25.15 1.74
C TYR A 150 -3.15 -23.78 2.39
N ASN A 151 -1.98 -23.26 2.74
CA ASN A 151 -1.81 -21.85 3.16
C ASN A 151 -1.19 -21.09 1.99
N HIS A 152 -1.75 -19.91 1.72
CA HIS A 152 -1.21 -18.96 0.74
C HIS A 152 -0.69 -17.73 1.46
N ASN A 153 0.61 -17.48 1.37
CA ASN A 153 1.24 -16.28 1.85
C ASN A 153 1.34 -15.27 0.69
N ILE A 154 0.81 -14.06 0.90
CA ILE A 154 0.77 -13.00 -0.10
C ILE A 154 1.69 -11.88 0.36
N VAL A 155 2.63 -11.49 -0.50
CA VAL A 155 3.57 -10.38 -0.26
C VAL A 155 3.54 -9.44 -1.45
N PHE A 156 3.48 -8.15 -1.21
CA PHE A 156 3.58 -7.13 -2.24
C PHE A 156 5.01 -6.62 -2.35
N LYS A 157 5.48 -6.40 -3.57
CA LYS A 157 6.80 -5.81 -3.82
C LYS A 157 6.70 -4.66 -4.82
N ASN A 158 7.40 -3.57 -4.50
CA ASN A 158 7.46 -2.34 -5.30
C ASN A 158 6.06 -1.83 -5.66
N ILE A 159 5.13 -1.91 -4.70
CA ILE A 159 3.76 -1.45 -4.93
C ILE A 159 3.70 0.07 -4.93
N THR A 160 3.08 0.63 -5.96
CA THR A 160 2.84 2.07 -6.09
C THR A 160 1.35 2.34 -5.94
N PHE A 161 0.97 3.05 -4.90
CA PHE A 161 -0.39 3.53 -4.72
C PHE A 161 -0.56 4.93 -5.29
N ALA A 162 -1.61 5.14 -6.09
CA ALA A 162 -2.09 6.46 -6.46
C ALA A 162 -3.06 6.96 -5.39
N LYS A 163 -2.83 8.21 -4.95
CA LYS A 163 -3.65 8.97 -4.00
C LYS A 163 -4.20 10.20 -4.72
N GLN A 164 -5.17 10.90 -4.12
CA GLN A 164 -5.69 12.17 -4.67
C GLN A 164 -4.58 13.21 -4.93
N ASN A 165 -3.57 13.27 -4.06
CA ASN A 165 -2.51 14.27 -4.07
C ASN A 165 -1.12 13.68 -4.36
N GLY A 166 -1.02 12.66 -5.22
CA GLY A 166 0.27 12.10 -5.60
C GLY A 166 0.32 10.58 -5.58
N THR A 167 1.53 10.05 -5.48
CA THR A 167 1.78 8.59 -5.43
C THR A 167 2.66 8.26 -4.24
N GLN A 168 2.51 7.05 -3.71
CA GLN A 168 3.34 6.51 -2.64
C GLN A 168 3.82 5.11 -3.01
N VAL A 169 5.11 4.83 -2.78
CA VAL A 169 5.74 3.55 -3.13
C VAL A 169 6.15 2.81 -1.85
N TYR A 170 5.82 1.53 -1.80
CA TYR A 170 6.28 0.60 -0.77
C TYR A 170 7.12 -0.50 -1.41
N GLU A 171 8.36 -0.69 -0.95
CA GLU A 171 9.26 -1.71 -1.50
C GLU A 171 8.79 -3.12 -1.20
N THR A 172 8.34 -3.36 0.04
CA THR A 172 7.77 -4.65 0.50
C THR A 172 6.72 -4.40 1.56
N PHE A 173 5.64 -5.19 1.49
CA PHE A 173 4.54 -5.00 2.44
C PHE A 173 3.57 -6.22 2.41
#